data_b0315e6b727a5482daedb723a85d13fe
#
_entry.id   b0315e6b727a5482daedb723a85d13fe
#
_cell.length_a   1.000
_cell.length_b   1.000
_cell.length_c   1.000
_cell.angle_alpha   90.00
_cell.angle_beta   90.00
_cell.angle_gamma   90.00
#
_symmetry.space_group_name_H-M   'P 1'
#
loop_
_entity.id
_entity.type
_entity.pdbx_description
1 polymer ?
#
loop_
_entity_poly.entity_id
_entity_poly.type
_entity_poly.pdbx_seq_one_letter_code
_entity_poly.pdbx_strand_id
1 'polypeptide(L)'
;PLGDSTAMRFVAYRDRKGGYIDQVAGTVNVSSSARWRPAGTMRANGVPVESARNGFKVGTDLSAAVLPNANALVEDDVNGTTYEGFRASVKHQINDNWDALVTVANQTIESDGVFFADPTLGDLEVKRFSDDSLTDEFDNMSITLEGSIGDLDIVYAGAYTDRFSDQIVDYTDYLFVGQYLPYYICDYYVSYPQNGVAAGQCGAPDMFVESDTNTEVMTHELRINTDLSDTMSLTAGAFISDLELLEHNMFTYPGTLVSDVGWSTANYVLTDTSVFGYQALGKTKEYAGEGWNSGRGPYAPPVAFINDIKRTDKQKGVFGEVNIAMSDTVELTLGARWYDIEVDLEGSANAIAGTGFGGGDQQRFGTNLSGAFNAP
;
A
#
# COMPACT_ATOMS: atom_id res chain seq x y z
N PRO A 1 11.29 27.68 30.18
CA PRO A 1 12.61 27.27 30.62
C PRO A 1 12.52 26.44 31.90
N LEU A 2 13.40 25.44 32.04
CA LEU A 2 13.58 24.65 33.26
C LEU A 2 14.80 25.13 34.08
N GLY A 3 15.49 26.13 33.57
CA GLY A 3 16.68 26.76 34.13
C GLY A 3 17.34 27.63 33.08
N ASP A 4 18.59 28.08 33.35
CA ASP A 4 19.30 29.01 32.46
C ASP A 4 19.77 28.33 31.15
N SER A 5 20.04 27.02 31.20
CA SER A 5 20.55 26.23 30.06
C SER A 5 19.55 25.24 29.46
N THR A 6 18.36 25.12 30.02
CA THR A 6 17.41 24.08 29.58
C THR A 6 16.01 24.65 29.35
N ALA A 7 15.43 24.35 28.22
CA ALA A 7 14.04 24.67 27.90
C ALA A 7 13.30 23.41 27.46
N MET A 8 12.04 23.32 27.80
CA MET A 8 11.14 22.26 27.37
C MET A 8 9.89 22.85 26.76
N ARG A 9 9.39 22.21 25.71
CA ARG A 9 8.08 22.43 25.12
C ARG A 9 7.31 21.14 25.03
N PHE A 10 6.08 21.16 25.49
CA PHE A 10 5.14 20.05 25.32
C PHE A 10 3.89 20.57 24.61
N VAL A 11 3.38 19.79 23.65
CA VAL A 11 2.13 20.04 22.94
C VAL A 11 1.38 18.73 22.90
N ALA A 12 0.09 18.75 23.22
CA ALA A 12 -0.82 17.66 22.97
C ALA A 12 -2.04 18.23 22.23
N TYR A 13 -2.62 17.46 21.36
CA TYR A 13 -3.74 17.88 20.55
C TYR A 13 -4.69 16.72 20.26
N ARG A 14 -5.95 17.09 20.04
CA ARG A 14 -6.95 16.25 19.43
C ARG A 14 -7.81 17.14 18.52
N ASP A 15 -7.87 16.78 17.25
CA ASP A 15 -8.66 17.48 16.23
C ASP A 15 -9.63 16.46 15.60
N ARG A 16 -10.91 16.77 15.59
CA ARG A 16 -11.95 15.97 14.95
C ARG A 16 -12.57 16.77 13.82
N LYS A 17 -12.51 16.20 12.64
CA LYS A 17 -13.16 16.75 11.45
C LYS A 17 -14.37 15.88 11.13
N GLY A 18 -15.51 16.52 10.94
CA GLY A 18 -16.72 15.86 10.46
C GLY A 18 -16.54 15.35 9.04
N GLY A 19 -17.29 14.32 8.70
CA GLY A 19 -17.38 13.85 7.35
C GLY A 19 -18.13 14.84 6.43
N TYR A 20 -18.14 14.52 5.15
CA TYR A 20 -18.84 15.27 4.12
C TYR A 20 -19.18 14.40 2.89
N ILE A 21 -18.91 13.11 2.97
CA ILE A 21 -19.26 12.12 1.94
C ILE A 21 -20.41 11.28 2.46
N ASP A 22 -21.48 11.18 1.67
CA ASP A 22 -22.64 10.38 1.99
C ASP A 22 -22.54 9.01 1.34
N GLN A 23 -22.76 7.97 2.13
CA GLN A 23 -22.83 6.61 1.65
C GLN A 23 -24.29 6.24 1.38
N VAL A 24 -24.65 6.14 0.11
CA VAL A 24 -26.02 5.94 -0.32
C VAL A 24 -26.34 4.49 -0.63
N ALA A 25 -27.66 4.17 -0.56
CA ALA A 25 -28.15 2.86 -0.96
C ALA A 25 -27.94 2.61 -2.45
N GLY A 26 -27.53 1.39 -2.79
CA GLY A 26 -27.35 1.04 -4.18
C GLY A 26 -27.13 -0.46 -4.40
N THR A 27 -26.92 -0.80 -5.65
CA THR A 27 -26.67 -2.17 -6.10
C THR A 27 -25.51 -2.19 -7.08
N VAL A 28 -24.74 -3.24 -7.04
CA VAL A 28 -23.77 -3.60 -8.07
C VAL A 28 -24.14 -4.96 -8.64
N ASN A 29 -23.91 -5.18 -9.93
CA ASN A 29 -24.12 -6.47 -10.56
C ASN A 29 -23.12 -6.68 -11.71
N VAL A 30 -23.00 -7.92 -12.14
CA VAL A 30 -22.05 -8.31 -13.18
C VAL A 30 -22.31 -7.61 -14.52
N SER A 31 -23.53 -7.20 -14.79
CA SER A 31 -23.86 -6.48 -16.03
C SER A 31 -23.24 -5.08 -16.12
N SER A 32 -22.81 -4.53 -15.00
CA SER A 32 -22.04 -3.29 -14.95
C SER A 32 -20.59 -3.46 -15.42
N SER A 33 -20.10 -4.70 -15.47
CA SER A 33 -18.73 -4.99 -15.92
C SER A 33 -18.49 -4.59 -17.36
N ALA A 34 -17.35 -4.00 -17.65
CA ALA A 34 -16.90 -3.71 -19.01
C ALA A 34 -16.81 -4.96 -19.90
N ARG A 35 -16.74 -6.14 -19.30
CA ARG A 35 -16.78 -7.43 -20.01
C ARG A 35 -18.15 -7.96 -20.32
N TRP A 36 -19.16 -7.52 -19.57
CA TRP A 36 -20.52 -7.97 -19.84
C TRP A 36 -21.00 -7.46 -21.20
N ARG A 37 -21.53 -8.35 -21.99
CA ARG A 37 -22.22 -8.03 -23.24
C ARG A 37 -23.46 -8.91 -23.34
N PRO A 38 -24.63 -8.35 -23.65
CA PRO A 38 -25.82 -9.14 -23.96
C PRO A 38 -25.56 -10.15 -25.07
N ALA A 39 -26.34 -11.22 -25.06
CA ALA A 39 -26.31 -12.19 -26.15
C ALA A 39 -26.51 -11.55 -27.50
N GLY A 40 -25.74 -11.99 -28.51
CA GLY A 40 -25.78 -11.46 -29.87
C GLY A 40 -25.08 -10.13 -30.08
N THR A 41 -24.51 -9.51 -29.01
CA THR A 41 -23.72 -8.29 -29.18
C THR A 41 -22.42 -8.62 -29.95
N MET A 42 -22.18 -7.89 -31.05
CA MET A 42 -20.94 -8.00 -31.81
C MET A 42 -19.86 -7.14 -31.17
N ARG A 43 -18.67 -7.67 -31.07
CA ARG A 43 -17.49 -6.92 -30.65
C ARG A 43 -16.89 -6.14 -31.81
N ALA A 44 -15.99 -5.21 -31.51
CA ALA A 44 -15.27 -4.42 -32.52
C ALA A 44 -14.49 -5.29 -33.52
N ASN A 45 -14.10 -6.51 -33.13
CA ASN A 45 -13.42 -7.47 -33.99
C ASN A 45 -14.38 -8.37 -34.81
N GLY A 46 -15.69 -8.10 -34.78
CA GLY A 46 -16.71 -8.88 -35.50
C GLY A 46 -17.06 -10.22 -34.89
N VAL A 47 -16.58 -10.53 -33.68
CA VAL A 47 -16.83 -11.80 -32.99
C VAL A 47 -17.98 -11.62 -32.01
N PRO A 48 -19.01 -12.51 -32.01
CA PRO A 48 -20.10 -12.43 -31.05
C PRO A 48 -19.63 -12.78 -29.62
N VAL A 49 -20.41 -12.33 -28.63
CA VAL A 49 -20.13 -12.55 -27.20
C VAL A 49 -20.03 -14.02 -26.81
N GLU A 50 -20.76 -14.88 -27.50
CA GLU A 50 -20.83 -16.33 -27.23
C GLU A 50 -19.54 -17.07 -27.59
N SER A 51 -18.63 -16.44 -28.33
CA SER A 51 -17.38 -17.08 -28.63
C SER A 51 -16.43 -17.09 -27.42
N ALA A 52 -15.69 -18.17 -27.26
CA ALA A 52 -14.79 -18.40 -26.14
C ALA A 52 -13.85 -17.22 -25.87
N ARG A 53 -13.58 -16.95 -24.61
CA ARG A 53 -12.59 -16.03 -24.06
C ARG A 53 -12.94 -14.55 -24.01
N ASN A 54 -14.16 -14.14 -24.32
CA ASN A 54 -14.42 -12.71 -24.40
C ASN A 54 -15.84 -12.32 -23.94
N GLY A 55 -16.07 -12.27 -22.65
CA GLY A 55 -17.31 -11.89 -22.02
C GLY A 55 -18.00 -13.08 -21.35
N PHE A 56 -19.13 -12.83 -20.74
CA PHE A 56 -19.93 -13.87 -20.12
C PHE A 56 -20.63 -14.72 -21.18
N LYS A 57 -20.70 -16.00 -20.93
CA LYS A 57 -21.38 -16.95 -21.83
C LYS A 57 -22.89 -16.75 -21.73
N VAL A 58 -23.56 -16.90 -22.86
CA VAL A 58 -25.04 -16.91 -22.90
C VAL A 58 -25.59 -18.03 -22.00
N GLY A 59 -26.58 -17.69 -21.19
CA GLY A 59 -27.20 -18.60 -20.24
C GLY A 59 -26.46 -18.74 -18.91
N THR A 60 -25.39 -17.95 -18.67
CA THR A 60 -24.77 -17.83 -17.36
C THR A 60 -25.81 -17.36 -16.36
N ASP A 61 -25.91 -18.08 -15.23
CA ASP A 61 -26.79 -17.67 -14.13
C ASP A 61 -26.13 -16.52 -13.36
N LEU A 62 -26.75 -15.37 -13.44
CA LEU A 62 -26.31 -14.14 -12.75
C LEU A 62 -27.20 -13.82 -11.55
N SER A 63 -28.06 -14.71 -11.10
CA SER A 63 -29.01 -14.44 -10.00
C SER A 63 -28.28 -14.05 -8.68
N ALA A 64 -27.16 -14.69 -8.40
CA ALA A 64 -26.33 -14.40 -7.24
C ALA A 64 -25.28 -13.28 -7.50
N ALA A 65 -25.19 -12.80 -8.73
CA ALA A 65 -24.21 -11.78 -9.13
C ALA A 65 -24.76 -10.35 -9.03
N VAL A 66 -25.78 -10.15 -8.24
CA VAL A 66 -26.40 -8.86 -7.90
C VAL A 66 -26.27 -8.66 -6.40
N LEU A 67 -25.57 -7.60 -6.02
CA LEU A 67 -25.30 -7.29 -4.62
C LEU A 67 -25.85 -5.90 -4.29
N PRO A 68 -26.88 -5.79 -3.44
CA PRO A 68 -27.20 -4.53 -2.79
C PRO A 68 -26.23 -4.29 -1.64
N ASN A 69 -25.87 -3.04 -1.39
CA ASN A 69 -25.13 -2.73 -0.17
C ASN A 69 -26.04 -2.91 1.06
N ALA A 70 -25.41 -3.23 2.19
CA ALA A 70 -26.14 -3.37 3.45
C ALA A 70 -26.73 -2.03 3.89
N ASN A 71 -27.95 -2.04 4.42
CA ASN A 71 -28.57 -0.81 4.95
C ASN A 71 -27.76 -0.18 6.09
N ALA A 72 -26.98 -0.98 6.83
CA ALA A 72 -26.09 -0.49 7.88
C ALA A 72 -24.94 0.36 7.36
N LEU A 73 -24.63 0.28 6.06
CA LEU A 73 -23.61 1.08 5.41
C LEU A 73 -24.16 2.42 4.87
N VAL A 74 -25.46 2.64 4.89
CA VAL A 74 -26.09 3.87 4.40
C VAL A 74 -26.06 4.89 5.53
N GLU A 75 -25.23 5.90 5.38
CA GLU A 75 -24.97 6.90 6.41
C GLU A 75 -24.51 8.22 5.76
N ASP A 76 -24.88 9.33 6.36
CA ASP A 76 -24.42 10.66 5.95
C ASP A 76 -23.05 10.95 6.58
N ASP A 77 -22.22 11.71 5.89
CA ASP A 77 -20.96 12.23 6.40
C ASP A 77 -19.98 11.15 6.91
N VAL A 78 -19.86 10.02 6.21
CA VAL A 78 -19.13 8.81 6.67
C VAL A 78 -17.62 8.99 6.81
N ASN A 79 -17.00 10.00 6.18
CA ASN A 79 -15.56 10.15 6.15
C ASN A 79 -15.00 11.06 7.27
N GLY A 80 -15.54 10.90 8.46
CA GLY A 80 -15.03 11.58 9.65
C GLY A 80 -13.56 11.20 9.92
N THR A 81 -12.76 12.17 10.42
CA THR A 81 -11.35 11.93 10.73
C THR A 81 -10.98 12.52 12.09
N THR A 82 -10.28 11.74 12.89
CA THR A 82 -9.70 12.19 14.16
C THR A 82 -8.17 12.14 14.07
N TYR A 83 -7.55 13.24 14.48
CA TYR A 83 -6.11 13.36 14.67
C TYR A 83 -5.84 13.56 16.15
N GLU A 84 -5.00 12.74 16.73
CA GLU A 84 -4.56 12.97 18.11
C GLU A 84 -3.08 12.65 18.27
N GLY A 85 -2.43 13.32 19.20
CA GLY A 85 -1.04 13.08 19.43
C GLY A 85 -0.39 14.06 20.38
N PHE A 86 0.89 13.88 20.56
CA PHE A 86 1.72 14.78 21.34
C PHE A 86 3.11 14.99 20.71
N ARG A 87 3.74 16.08 21.12
CA ARG A 87 5.14 16.38 20.85
C ARG A 87 5.79 16.97 22.09
N ALA A 88 6.91 16.39 22.50
CA ALA A 88 7.74 16.92 23.56
C ALA A 88 9.14 17.21 23.00
N SER A 89 9.66 18.40 23.29
CA SER A 89 10.99 18.80 22.86
C SER A 89 11.74 19.39 24.06
N VAL A 90 13.01 18.99 24.19
CA VAL A 90 13.93 19.53 25.19
C VAL A 90 15.13 20.10 24.46
N LYS A 91 15.38 21.39 24.65
CA LYS A 91 16.62 22.04 24.21
C LYS A 91 17.51 22.24 25.42
N HIS A 92 18.76 21.82 25.34
CA HIS A 92 19.75 21.96 26.38
C HIS A 92 21.02 22.56 25.80
N GLN A 93 21.48 23.67 26.41
CA GLN A 93 22.79 24.25 26.15
C GLN A 93 23.82 23.47 26.96
N ILE A 94 24.63 22.65 26.28
CA ILE A 94 25.62 21.78 26.88
C ILE A 94 26.78 22.64 27.45
N ASN A 95 27.17 23.65 26.70
CA ASN A 95 28.16 24.68 27.05
C ASN A 95 27.99 25.90 26.13
N ASP A 96 28.88 26.88 26.21
CA ASP A 96 28.78 28.12 25.45
C ASP A 96 28.80 27.92 23.92
N ASN A 97 29.30 26.78 23.46
CA ASN A 97 29.46 26.50 22.02
C ASN A 97 28.55 25.38 21.51
N TRP A 98 27.84 24.67 22.37
CA TRP A 98 27.08 23.48 21.96
C TRP A 98 25.67 23.46 22.55
N ASP A 99 24.72 23.25 21.66
CA ASP A 99 23.31 23.02 21.96
C ASP A 99 22.88 21.61 21.53
N ALA A 100 21.97 21.00 22.29
CA ALA A 100 21.29 19.77 21.94
C ALA A 100 19.78 20.00 21.95
N LEU A 101 19.09 19.52 20.94
CA LEU A 101 17.63 19.44 20.88
C LEU A 101 17.21 17.98 20.71
N VAL A 102 16.42 17.48 21.65
CA VAL A 102 15.76 16.16 21.53
C VAL A 102 14.28 16.36 21.40
N THR A 103 13.67 15.69 20.44
CA THR A 103 12.22 15.72 20.24
C THR A 103 11.70 14.29 20.18
N VAL A 104 10.56 14.05 20.83
CA VAL A 104 9.73 12.86 20.66
C VAL A 104 8.32 13.30 20.27
N ALA A 105 7.72 12.60 19.34
CA ALA A 105 6.37 12.86 18.86
C ALA A 105 5.65 11.54 18.60
N ASN A 106 4.36 11.53 18.88
CA ASN A 106 3.45 10.46 18.49
C ASN A 106 2.21 11.11 17.85
N GLN A 107 1.66 10.48 16.83
CA GLN A 107 0.38 10.85 16.25
C GLN A 107 -0.38 9.61 15.84
N THR A 108 -1.68 9.63 16.10
CA THR A 108 -2.65 8.67 15.56
C THR A 108 -3.65 9.41 14.69
N ILE A 109 -3.96 8.84 13.54
CA ILE A 109 -5.03 9.27 12.64
C ILE A 109 -6.02 8.11 12.54
N GLU A 110 -7.26 8.37 12.87
CA GLU A 110 -8.38 7.44 12.65
C GLU A 110 -9.32 8.08 11.64
N SER A 111 -9.70 7.35 10.61
CA SER A 111 -10.64 7.79 9.60
C SER A 111 -11.55 6.65 9.19
N ASP A 112 -12.83 6.96 9.08
CA ASP A 112 -13.83 6.09 8.50
C ASP A 112 -14.15 6.57 7.08
N GLY A 113 -14.67 5.66 6.24
CA GLY A 113 -15.10 5.99 4.88
C GLY A 113 -13.99 6.43 3.94
N VAL A 114 -14.39 7.09 2.87
CA VAL A 114 -13.51 7.49 1.75
C VAL A 114 -13.54 8.99 1.48
N PHE A 115 -12.50 9.50 0.80
CA PHE A 115 -12.36 10.92 0.45
C PHE A 115 -12.58 11.20 -1.04
N PHE A 116 -13.33 10.33 -1.72
CA PHE A 116 -13.75 10.50 -3.12
C PHE A 116 -15.25 10.28 -3.24
N ALA A 117 -15.85 10.81 -4.28
CA ALA A 117 -17.26 10.64 -4.60
C ALA A 117 -17.45 10.04 -5.99
N ASP A 118 -18.56 9.35 -6.21
CA ASP A 118 -18.96 8.85 -7.52
C ASP A 118 -19.88 9.89 -8.21
N PRO A 119 -19.40 10.60 -9.24
CA PRO A 119 -20.18 11.65 -9.88
C PRO A 119 -21.42 11.13 -10.62
N THR A 120 -21.62 9.81 -10.70
CA THR A 120 -22.81 9.21 -11.33
C THR A 120 -23.96 9.02 -10.33
N LEU A 121 -23.71 9.17 -9.03
CA LEU A 121 -24.71 9.05 -7.97
C LEU A 121 -25.31 10.42 -7.64
N GLY A 122 -24.56 11.28 -7.03
CA GLY A 122 -24.94 12.60 -6.61
C GLY A 122 -23.76 13.45 -6.21
N ASP A 123 -24.00 14.60 -5.60
CA ASP A 123 -22.93 15.44 -5.10
C ASP A 123 -22.39 14.86 -3.79
N LEU A 124 -21.11 14.54 -3.77
CA LEU A 124 -20.43 13.97 -2.60
C LEU A 124 -21.00 12.60 -2.13
N GLU A 125 -21.56 11.82 -3.04
CA GLU A 125 -22.13 10.51 -2.74
C GLU A 125 -21.21 9.38 -3.19
N VAL A 126 -21.18 8.29 -2.42
CA VAL A 126 -20.54 7.01 -2.75
C VAL A 126 -21.48 5.85 -2.46
N LYS A 127 -21.18 4.72 -3.05
CA LYS A 127 -21.85 3.46 -2.81
C LYS A 127 -20.80 2.40 -2.45
N ARG A 128 -20.82 1.97 -1.20
CA ARG A 128 -19.87 1.00 -0.67
C ARG A 128 -20.57 -0.28 -0.25
N PHE A 129 -19.88 -1.39 -0.32
CA PHE A 129 -20.38 -2.75 -0.03
C PHE A 129 -19.68 -3.39 1.16
N SER A 130 -18.58 -2.78 1.59
CA SER A 130 -17.85 -3.07 2.82
C SER A 130 -17.49 -1.76 3.51
N ASP A 131 -17.28 -1.79 4.81
CA ASP A 131 -16.80 -0.63 5.56
C ASP A 131 -15.38 -0.26 5.12
N ASP A 132 -15.13 1.03 5.01
CA ASP A 132 -13.78 1.56 4.83
C ASP A 132 -13.27 2.15 6.14
N SER A 133 -12.04 1.83 6.51
CA SER A 133 -11.42 2.36 7.72
C SER A 133 -9.91 2.51 7.56
N LEU A 134 -9.35 3.45 8.28
CA LEU A 134 -7.92 3.68 8.37
C LEU A 134 -7.54 4.05 9.80
N THR A 135 -6.55 3.34 10.33
CA THR A 135 -5.78 3.77 11.49
C THR A 135 -4.31 3.91 11.08
N ASP A 136 -3.72 5.07 11.30
CA ASP A 136 -2.34 5.38 10.98
C ASP A 136 -1.66 5.96 12.21
N GLU A 137 -0.64 5.30 12.71
CA GLU A 137 0.10 5.68 13.89
C GLU A 137 1.56 5.87 13.55
N PHE A 138 2.19 6.92 14.07
CA PHE A 138 3.64 7.02 14.02
C PHE A 138 4.24 7.53 15.32
N ASP A 139 5.38 6.97 15.65
CA ASP A 139 6.31 7.45 16.65
C ASP A 139 7.55 8.02 15.97
N ASN A 140 7.97 9.19 16.41
CA ASN A 140 9.17 9.84 15.91
C ASN A 140 10.05 10.28 17.07
N MET A 141 11.34 9.98 16.98
CA MET A 141 12.36 10.49 17.87
C MET A 141 13.46 11.15 17.05
N SER A 142 13.86 12.36 17.43
CA SER A 142 14.96 13.05 16.77
C SER A 142 15.91 13.73 17.76
N ILE A 143 17.15 13.85 17.34
CA ILE A 143 18.19 14.59 18.04
C ILE A 143 18.92 15.51 17.07
N THR A 144 19.10 16.77 17.45
CA THR A 144 19.95 17.72 16.76
C THR A 144 21.00 18.20 17.73
N LEU A 145 22.26 18.12 17.31
CA LEU A 145 23.41 18.71 18.01
C LEU A 145 23.97 19.82 17.12
N GLU A 146 24.02 21.03 17.64
CA GLU A 146 24.58 22.20 16.95
C GLU A 146 25.70 22.80 17.79
N GLY A 147 26.78 23.13 17.14
CA GLY A 147 27.88 23.76 17.87
C GLY A 147 29.02 24.17 16.98
N SER A 148 30.06 24.75 17.60
CA SER A 148 31.25 25.23 16.89
C SER A 148 32.53 24.77 17.55
N ILE A 149 33.57 24.55 16.72
CA ILE A 149 34.93 24.25 17.10
C ILE A 149 35.84 25.21 16.31
N GLY A 150 36.30 26.29 16.97
CA GLY A 150 36.98 27.38 16.27
C GLY A 150 36.03 28.05 15.27
N ASP A 151 36.43 28.12 14.01
CA ASP A 151 35.64 28.72 12.93
C ASP A 151 34.76 27.70 12.19
N LEU A 152 34.67 26.49 12.71
CA LEU A 152 33.89 25.42 12.12
C LEU A 152 32.56 25.25 12.86
N ASP A 153 31.44 25.53 12.21
CA ASP A 153 30.11 25.20 12.70
C ASP A 153 29.76 23.79 12.30
N ILE A 154 29.19 23.02 13.25
CA ILE A 154 28.87 21.62 13.10
C ILE A 154 27.40 21.41 13.46
N VAL A 155 26.67 20.73 12.59
CA VAL A 155 25.29 20.28 12.83
C VAL A 155 25.23 18.78 12.61
N TYR A 156 24.79 18.07 13.62
CA TYR A 156 24.39 16.67 13.48
C TYR A 156 22.88 16.58 13.71
N ALA A 157 22.18 15.90 12.80
CA ALA A 157 20.76 15.57 12.91
C ALA A 157 20.58 14.05 12.75
N GLY A 158 19.93 13.44 13.73
CA GLY A 158 19.55 12.03 13.68
C GLY A 158 18.05 11.88 13.96
N ALA A 159 17.38 10.97 13.28
CA ALA A 159 15.98 10.68 13.53
C ALA A 159 15.67 9.18 13.34
N TYR A 160 14.71 8.71 14.10
CA TYR A 160 14.07 7.40 13.96
C TYR A 160 12.58 7.60 13.93
N THR A 161 11.93 6.94 12.97
CA THR A 161 10.47 6.93 12.82
C THR A 161 10.02 5.49 12.70
N ASP A 162 9.02 5.11 13.49
CA ASP A 162 8.25 3.88 13.37
C ASP A 162 6.81 4.27 13.05
N ARG A 163 6.26 3.73 11.95
CA ARG A 163 4.90 4.00 11.52
C ARG A 163 4.18 2.70 11.21
N PHE A 164 3.00 2.55 11.76
CA PHE A 164 2.08 1.47 11.47
C PHE A 164 0.79 2.04 10.88
N SER A 165 0.34 1.45 9.77
CA SER A 165 -0.94 1.78 9.14
C SER A 165 -1.74 0.50 8.96
N ASP A 166 -2.99 0.51 9.41
CA ASP A 166 -3.97 -0.56 9.25
C ASP A 166 -5.20 0.00 8.57
N GLN A 167 -5.67 -0.67 7.51
CA GLN A 167 -6.81 -0.20 6.74
C GLN A 167 -7.66 -1.33 6.19
N ILE A 168 -8.96 -1.06 6.09
CA ILE A 168 -9.90 -1.84 5.31
C ILE A 168 -10.44 -0.95 4.21
N VAL A 169 -10.43 -1.42 2.98
CA VAL A 169 -10.90 -0.69 1.81
C VAL A 169 -11.86 -1.55 1.02
N ASP A 170 -13.08 -1.07 0.80
CA ASP A 170 -13.96 -1.67 -0.20
C ASP A 170 -13.32 -1.53 -1.58
N TYR A 171 -13.12 -2.64 -2.24
CA TYR A 171 -12.45 -2.72 -3.52
C TYR A 171 -13.35 -3.31 -4.62
N THR A 172 -14.67 -3.33 -4.38
CA THR A 172 -15.69 -3.91 -5.26
C THR A 172 -15.61 -3.36 -6.68
N ASP A 173 -15.39 -2.06 -6.83
CA ASP A 173 -15.31 -1.40 -8.14
C ASP A 173 -14.14 -1.89 -9.00
N TYR A 174 -13.06 -2.40 -8.39
CA TYR A 174 -11.93 -2.97 -9.13
C TYR A 174 -12.35 -4.17 -9.98
N LEU A 175 -13.32 -4.96 -9.54
CA LEU A 175 -13.82 -6.11 -10.30
C LEU A 175 -14.43 -5.71 -11.66
N PHE A 176 -14.87 -4.47 -11.79
CA PHE A 176 -15.54 -3.97 -13.01
C PHE A 176 -14.58 -3.33 -14.00
N VAL A 177 -13.37 -2.95 -13.57
CA VAL A 177 -12.39 -2.25 -14.41
C VAL A 177 -11.75 -3.16 -15.46
N GLY A 178 -11.57 -4.43 -15.17
CA GLY A 178 -10.78 -5.31 -16.01
C GLY A 178 -11.49 -6.55 -16.50
N GLN A 179 -10.66 -7.48 -16.93
CA GLN A 179 -11.12 -8.78 -17.46
C GLN A 179 -11.19 -9.85 -16.36
N TYR A 180 -10.99 -9.51 -15.11
CA TYR A 180 -10.71 -10.48 -14.06
C TYR A 180 -11.97 -10.94 -13.29
N LEU A 181 -13.04 -10.17 -13.31
CA LEU A 181 -14.27 -10.48 -12.59
C LEU A 181 -14.71 -11.95 -12.73
N PRO A 182 -14.80 -12.54 -13.94
CA PRO A 182 -15.24 -13.92 -14.07
C PRO A 182 -14.29 -14.95 -13.45
N TYR A 183 -13.03 -14.59 -13.26
CA TYR A 183 -12.06 -15.50 -12.66
C TYR A 183 -12.17 -15.62 -11.15
N TYR A 184 -12.69 -14.60 -10.50
CA TYR A 184 -12.76 -14.54 -9.05
C TYR A 184 -14.08 -14.97 -8.47
N ILE A 185 -15.17 -14.70 -9.18
CA ILE A 185 -16.52 -14.92 -8.66
C ILE A 185 -17.39 -15.85 -9.51
N CYS A 186 -16.89 -16.35 -10.63
CA CYS A 186 -17.66 -17.21 -11.53
C CYS A 186 -17.01 -18.58 -11.71
N ASP A 187 -17.82 -19.56 -12.05
CA ASP A 187 -17.33 -20.85 -12.48
C ASP A 187 -16.42 -20.72 -13.70
N TYR A 188 -15.47 -21.63 -13.80
CA TYR A 188 -14.55 -21.72 -14.93
C TYR A 188 -15.22 -21.61 -16.29
N TYR A 189 -16.38 -22.29 -16.46
CA TYR A 189 -17.09 -22.34 -17.72
C TYR A 189 -17.70 -21.02 -18.17
N VAL A 190 -17.81 -20.06 -17.31
CA VAL A 190 -18.22 -18.69 -17.67
C VAL A 190 -17.15 -18.00 -18.53
N SER A 191 -15.90 -18.20 -18.20
CA SER A 191 -14.76 -17.59 -18.92
C SER A 191 -14.19 -18.50 -19.99
N TYR A 192 -14.18 -19.81 -19.77
CA TYR A 192 -13.61 -20.83 -20.64
C TYR A 192 -14.63 -21.92 -20.95
N PRO A 193 -15.64 -21.63 -21.80
CA PRO A 193 -16.67 -22.60 -22.13
C PRO A 193 -16.06 -23.83 -22.78
N GLN A 194 -16.41 -25.00 -22.24
CA GLN A 194 -16.09 -26.30 -22.83
C GLN A 194 -17.29 -26.81 -23.64
N ASN A 195 -17.01 -27.54 -24.71
CA ASN A 195 -18.07 -28.10 -25.55
C ASN A 195 -18.99 -29.00 -24.72
N GLY A 196 -20.27 -28.67 -24.78
CA GLY A 196 -21.33 -29.47 -24.15
C GLY A 196 -21.59 -29.19 -22.66
N VAL A 197 -20.90 -28.25 -22.04
CA VAL A 197 -21.14 -27.91 -20.65
C VAL A 197 -22.19 -26.78 -20.55
N ALA A 198 -23.06 -26.88 -19.58
CA ALA A 198 -24.05 -25.84 -19.26
C ALA A 198 -23.32 -24.53 -18.88
N ALA A 199 -24.02 -23.42 -19.00
CA ALA A 199 -23.50 -22.15 -18.51
C ALA A 199 -23.24 -22.24 -17.00
N GLY A 200 -22.17 -21.61 -16.57
CA GLY A 200 -21.80 -21.56 -15.16
C GLY A 200 -22.59 -20.49 -14.39
N GLN A 201 -22.26 -20.37 -13.12
CA GLN A 201 -22.84 -19.40 -12.20
C GLN A 201 -21.78 -18.36 -11.82
N CYS A 202 -22.23 -17.18 -11.39
CA CYS A 202 -21.39 -16.16 -10.78
C CYS A 202 -21.93 -15.82 -9.38
N GLY A 203 -21.07 -15.62 -8.43
CA GLY A 203 -21.39 -15.14 -7.10
C GLY A 203 -21.49 -13.62 -7.04
N ALA A 204 -21.66 -13.11 -5.83
CA ALA A 204 -21.72 -11.68 -5.57
C ALA A 204 -20.41 -10.97 -5.97
N PRO A 205 -20.52 -9.84 -6.66
CA PRO A 205 -19.33 -9.11 -7.11
C PRO A 205 -18.82 -8.15 -6.04
N ASP A 206 -18.51 -8.65 -4.87
CA ASP A 206 -17.95 -7.92 -3.75
C ASP A 206 -16.49 -8.27 -3.52
N MET A 207 -15.74 -7.28 -3.08
CA MET A 207 -14.34 -7.43 -2.70
C MET A 207 -13.93 -6.33 -1.74
N PHE A 208 -13.11 -6.67 -0.79
CA PHE A 208 -12.41 -5.69 0.04
C PHE A 208 -10.95 -6.08 0.25
N VAL A 209 -10.16 -5.13 0.69
CA VAL A 209 -8.75 -5.31 1.01
C VAL A 209 -8.52 -4.97 2.47
N GLU A 210 -7.94 -5.90 3.20
CA GLU A 210 -7.31 -5.64 4.50
C GLU A 210 -5.83 -5.43 4.25
N SER A 211 -5.30 -4.32 4.72
CA SER A 211 -3.92 -3.92 4.48
C SER A 211 -3.28 -3.42 5.75
N ASP A 212 -2.16 -3.99 6.13
CA ASP A 212 -1.29 -3.44 7.15
C ASP A 212 0.11 -3.16 6.59
N THR A 213 0.68 -2.04 7.02
CA THR A 213 2.00 -1.59 6.61
C THR A 213 2.77 -1.11 7.82
N ASN A 214 3.96 -1.68 8.04
CA ASN A 214 4.90 -1.19 9.03
C ASN A 214 6.09 -0.55 8.30
N THR A 215 6.51 0.64 8.73
CA THR A 215 7.63 1.37 8.14
C THR A 215 8.54 1.89 9.23
N GLU A 216 9.78 1.41 9.23
CA GLU A 216 10.84 1.93 10.09
C GLU A 216 11.83 2.73 9.25
N VAL A 217 12.18 3.93 9.72
CA VAL A 217 13.14 4.80 9.04
C VAL A 217 14.14 5.37 10.04
N MET A 218 15.42 5.17 9.75
CA MET A 218 16.51 5.81 10.49
C MET A 218 17.29 6.72 9.56
N THR A 219 17.56 7.94 10.00
CA THR A 219 18.34 8.92 9.24
C THR A 219 19.42 9.58 10.09
N HIS A 220 20.55 9.85 9.48
CA HIS A 220 21.63 10.63 10.09
C HIS A 220 22.23 11.58 9.08
N GLU A 221 22.42 12.82 9.47
CA GLU A 221 23.14 13.82 8.70
C GLU A 221 24.19 14.51 9.58
N LEU A 222 25.39 14.65 9.07
CA LEU A 222 26.42 15.49 9.64
C LEU A 222 26.75 16.58 8.64
N ARG A 223 26.66 17.85 9.07
CA ARG A 223 26.96 19.02 8.25
C ARG A 223 28.02 19.89 8.96
N ILE A 224 28.90 20.43 8.16
CA ILE A 224 29.87 21.44 8.61
C ILE A 224 29.72 22.68 7.75
N ASN A 225 29.86 23.84 8.38
CA ASN A 225 29.91 25.14 7.72
C ASN A 225 31.16 25.89 8.22
N THR A 226 31.81 26.56 7.32
CA THR A 226 32.99 27.38 7.69
C THR A 226 33.25 28.45 6.65
N ASP A 227 33.80 29.56 7.07
CA ASP A 227 34.34 30.58 6.18
C ASP A 227 35.73 30.19 5.74
N LEU A 228 35.97 30.06 4.46
CA LEU A 228 37.27 29.79 3.86
C LEU A 228 38.07 31.10 3.70
N SER A 229 37.37 32.21 3.55
CA SER A 229 37.91 33.57 3.48
C SER A 229 36.79 34.60 3.70
N ASP A 230 37.13 35.89 3.73
CA ASP A 230 36.16 37.00 3.87
C ASP A 230 35.08 36.98 2.74
N THR A 231 35.31 36.27 1.65
CA THR A 231 34.40 36.22 0.48
C THR A 231 33.96 34.81 0.12
N MET A 232 34.37 33.78 0.86
CA MET A 232 34.06 32.41 0.53
C MET A 232 33.60 31.64 1.76
N SER A 233 32.47 30.98 1.68
CA SER A 233 32.00 30.00 2.67
C SER A 233 31.84 28.63 2.08
N LEU A 234 32.01 27.59 2.88
CA LEU A 234 31.87 26.19 2.55
C LEU A 234 30.80 25.57 3.45
N THR A 235 29.86 24.89 2.86
CA THR A 235 29.00 23.89 3.50
C THR A 235 29.36 22.52 2.95
N ALA A 236 29.61 21.53 3.81
CA ALA A 236 29.84 20.17 3.39
C ALA A 236 29.13 19.22 4.37
N GLY A 237 28.74 18.04 3.90
CA GLY A 237 28.05 17.09 4.76
C GLY A 237 27.98 15.68 4.20
N ALA A 238 27.55 14.79 5.07
CA ALA A 238 27.29 13.40 4.76
C ALA A 238 25.91 13.01 5.34
N PHE A 239 25.22 12.16 4.60
CA PHE A 239 23.88 11.67 4.92
C PHE A 239 23.82 10.15 4.77
N ILE A 240 23.16 9.48 5.70
CA ILE A 240 22.75 8.08 5.60
C ILE A 240 21.29 7.94 5.99
N SER A 241 20.60 7.02 5.30
CA SER A 241 19.23 6.62 5.62
C SER A 241 19.10 5.12 5.45
N ASP A 242 18.36 4.48 6.34
CA ASP A 242 17.95 3.09 6.25
C ASP A 242 16.45 3.04 6.48
N LEU A 243 15.72 2.48 5.50
CA LEU A 243 14.29 2.29 5.57
C LEU A 243 13.97 0.80 5.38
N GLU A 244 13.14 0.27 6.26
CA GLU A 244 12.47 -1.00 6.09
C GLU A 244 10.95 -0.77 6.04
N LEU A 245 10.30 -1.33 5.03
CA LEU A 245 8.85 -1.32 4.90
C LEU A 245 8.38 -2.77 4.76
N LEU A 246 7.46 -3.16 5.62
CA LEU A 246 6.73 -4.42 5.55
C LEU A 246 5.30 -4.10 5.12
N GLU A 247 4.86 -4.66 4.01
CA GLU A 247 3.51 -4.48 3.47
C GLU A 247 2.82 -5.82 3.40
N HIS A 248 1.62 -5.88 3.94
CA HIS A 248 0.79 -7.06 3.91
C HIS A 248 -0.64 -6.67 3.49
N ASN A 249 -1.08 -7.17 2.34
CA ASN A 249 -2.43 -6.93 1.82
C ASN A 249 -3.13 -8.25 1.55
N MET A 250 -4.36 -8.39 2.02
CA MET A 250 -5.25 -9.51 1.74
C MET A 250 -6.45 -9.01 0.94
N PHE A 251 -6.58 -9.50 -0.28
CA PHE A 251 -7.73 -9.23 -1.14
C PHE A 251 -8.76 -10.33 -0.95
N THR A 252 -9.87 -9.98 -0.35
CA THR A 252 -10.91 -10.90 0.07
C THR A 252 -12.13 -10.76 -0.83
N TYR A 253 -12.61 -11.90 -1.35
CA TYR A 253 -13.75 -12.00 -2.28
C TYR A 253 -14.87 -12.83 -1.64
N PRO A 254 -15.76 -12.26 -0.81
CA PRO A 254 -16.81 -13.00 -0.13
C PRO A 254 -17.76 -13.74 -1.09
N GLY A 255 -18.01 -13.16 -2.27
CA GLY A 255 -18.84 -13.75 -3.31
C GLY A 255 -18.23 -14.91 -4.08
N THR A 256 -17.07 -15.39 -3.68
CA THR A 256 -16.42 -16.53 -4.33
C THR A 256 -17.30 -17.77 -4.27
N LEU A 257 -17.59 -18.38 -5.44
CA LEU A 257 -18.40 -19.59 -5.50
C LEU A 257 -17.58 -20.85 -5.22
N VAL A 258 -18.15 -21.74 -4.43
CA VAL A 258 -17.70 -23.12 -4.33
C VAL A 258 -18.43 -23.93 -5.40
N SER A 259 -17.73 -24.34 -6.43
CA SER A 259 -18.28 -25.16 -7.50
C SER A 259 -17.52 -26.49 -7.61
N ASP A 260 -18.25 -27.57 -7.80
CA ASP A 260 -17.63 -28.89 -7.98
C ASP A 260 -16.97 -29.08 -9.35
N VAL A 261 -17.10 -28.10 -10.22
CA VAL A 261 -16.68 -28.19 -11.61
C VAL A 261 -15.94 -26.94 -12.01
N GLY A 262 -14.67 -26.87 -11.75
CA GLY A 262 -13.85 -25.87 -12.41
C GLY A 262 -13.09 -24.90 -11.53
N TRP A 263 -12.76 -23.81 -12.08
CA TRP A 263 -11.78 -22.86 -11.63
C TRP A 263 -12.41 -21.69 -10.86
N SER A 264 -13.48 -21.88 -10.12
CA SER A 264 -13.80 -20.82 -9.19
C SER A 264 -12.67 -20.74 -8.17
N THR A 265 -12.35 -19.56 -7.75
CA THR A 265 -11.36 -19.33 -6.71
C THR A 265 -11.65 -20.15 -5.46
N ALA A 266 -12.93 -20.23 -5.08
CA ALA A 266 -13.37 -20.97 -3.91
C ALA A 266 -13.20 -22.49 -4.07
N ASN A 267 -13.54 -23.04 -5.23
CA ASN A 267 -13.38 -24.45 -5.50
C ASN A 267 -11.90 -24.86 -5.49
N TYR A 268 -11.08 -24.02 -6.04
CA TYR A 268 -9.66 -24.23 -6.08
C TYR A 268 -9.05 -24.33 -4.68
N VAL A 269 -9.54 -23.57 -3.76
CA VAL A 269 -9.01 -23.48 -2.41
C VAL A 269 -9.62 -24.53 -1.47
N LEU A 270 -10.90 -24.90 -1.65
CA LEU A 270 -11.62 -25.68 -0.67
C LEU A 270 -11.64 -27.18 -0.94
N THR A 271 -11.60 -27.61 -2.21
CA THR A 271 -12.02 -28.97 -2.51
C THR A 271 -10.94 -29.89 -3.06
N ASP A 272 -9.86 -29.38 -3.62
CA ASP A 272 -8.86 -30.28 -4.20
C ASP A 272 -7.41 -29.83 -4.01
N THR A 273 -6.86 -30.31 -2.93
CA THR A 273 -5.43 -30.22 -2.67
C THR A 273 -4.60 -31.16 -3.53
N SER A 274 -5.24 -32.05 -4.28
CA SER A 274 -4.55 -33.11 -5.00
C SER A 274 -4.26 -32.80 -6.47
N VAL A 275 -5.15 -32.08 -7.14
CA VAL A 275 -4.97 -31.80 -8.59
C VAL A 275 -3.99 -30.67 -8.82
N PHE A 276 -3.98 -29.70 -7.96
CA PHE A 276 -3.13 -28.51 -8.08
C PHE A 276 -2.22 -28.29 -6.89
N GLY A 277 -2.19 -29.24 -5.95
CA GLY A 277 -1.46 -29.10 -4.74
C GLY A 277 -1.80 -27.77 -4.08
N TYR A 278 -2.95 -27.69 -3.40
CA TYR A 278 -3.33 -26.50 -2.68
C TYR A 278 -2.12 -25.88 -1.98
N GLN A 279 -1.62 -24.86 -2.57
CA GLN A 279 -0.64 -24.02 -1.96
C GLN A 279 -1.44 -22.96 -1.22
N ALA A 280 -1.54 -23.08 0.07
CA ALA A 280 -2.04 -21.98 0.84
C ALA A 280 -1.22 -20.75 0.45
N LEU A 281 -1.90 -19.67 0.08
CA LEU A 281 -1.24 -18.42 -0.20
C LEU A 281 -0.29 -18.08 0.96
N GLY A 282 0.91 -17.65 0.65
CA GLY A 282 1.93 -17.38 1.66
C GLY A 282 2.65 -18.60 2.24
N LYS A 283 2.23 -19.83 1.94
CA LYS A 283 2.98 -21.04 2.32
C LYS A 283 4.10 -21.32 1.32
N THR A 284 5.05 -20.43 1.27
CA THR A 284 6.05 -20.40 0.21
C THR A 284 7.32 -21.15 0.54
N LYS A 285 7.49 -21.58 1.79
CA LYS A 285 8.77 -22.07 2.30
C LYS A 285 9.31 -23.32 1.58
N GLU A 286 8.44 -24.11 0.96
CA GLU A 286 8.84 -25.30 0.20
C GLU A 286 9.21 -24.97 -1.26
N TYR A 287 8.73 -23.83 -1.76
CA TYR A 287 8.89 -23.39 -3.15
C TYR A 287 9.53 -22.00 -3.27
N ALA A 288 9.61 -21.28 -2.17
CA ALA A 288 10.38 -20.07 -2.10
C ALA A 288 11.85 -20.49 -2.11
N GLY A 289 12.60 -19.94 -2.98
CA GLY A 289 14.03 -19.89 -2.82
C GLY A 289 14.40 -19.33 -1.44
N GLU A 290 15.64 -19.23 -1.15
CA GLU A 290 16.13 -18.48 0.00
C GLU A 290 15.64 -17.03 -0.14
N GLY A 291 15.00 -16.47 0.89
CA GLY A 291 14.50 -15.11 0.88
C GLY A 291 13.57 -14.82 2.05
N TRP A 292 13.17 -13.57 2.18
CA TRP A 292 12.30 -13.12 3.23
C TRP A 292 10.87 -13.67 3.08
N ASN A 293 10.25 -13.96 4.21
CA ASN A 293 8.88 -14.40 4.34
C ASN A 293 8.35 -13.93 5.69
N SER A 294 7.20 -13.28 5.72
CA SER A 294 6.59 -12.74 6.94
C SER A 294 6.23 -13.81 7.98
N GLY A 295 6.13 -15.07 7.58
CA GLY A 295 5.60 -16.15 8.41
C GLY A 295 4.08 -16.12 8.56
N ARG A 296 3.40 -15.18 7.92
CA ARG A 296 1.93 -15.11 7.85
C ARG A 296 1.40 -16.17 6.89
N GLY A 297 0.17 -16.57 7.08
CA GLY A 297 -0.45 -17.65 6.30
C GLY A 297 -0.35 -19.01 7.00
N PRO A 298 -0.93 -20.06 6.43
CA PRO A 298 -1.63 -20.10 5.13
C PRO A 298 -2.94 -19.31 5.16
N TYR A 299 -3.25 -18.63 4.05
CA TYR A 299 -4.48 -17.85 3.90
C TYR A 299 -5.59 -18.75 3.37
N ALA A 300 -6.71 -18.75 4.07
CA ALA A 300 -7.89 -19.53 3.70
C ALA A 300 -8.83 -18.68 2.82
N PRO A 301 -9.73 -19.34 2.03
CA PRO A 301 -10.84 -18.64 1.40
C PRO A 301 -11.62 -17.83 2.44
N PRO A 302 -12.12 -16.66 2.05
CA PRO A 302 -12.23 -16.13 0.69
C PRO A 302 -11.05 -15.25 0.23
N VAL A 303 -9.88 -15.34 0.86
CA VAL A 303 -8.71 -14.60 0.40
C VAL A 303 -8.25 -15.12 -0.96
N ALA A 304 -8.23 -14.25 -1.96
CA ALA A 304 -7.96 -14.61 -3.35
C ALA A 304 -6.63 -14.08 -3.87
N PHE A 305 -6.09 -13.04 -3.25
CA PHE A 305 -4.80 -12.48 -3.61
C PHE A 305 -4.14 -11.89 -2.36
N ILE A 306 -2.82 -11.96 -2.30
CA ILE A 306 -2.02 -11.34 -1.25
C ILE A 306 -0.84 -10.59 -1.84
N ASN A 307 -0.45 -9.51 -1.18
CA ASN A 307 0.91 -8.98 -1.19
C ASN A 307 1.50 -9.21 0.19
N ASP A 308 2.69 -9.78 0.24
CA ASP A 308 3.46 -10.02 1.45
C ASP A 308 4.92 -9.64 1.10
N ILE A 309 5.24 -8.36 1.32
CA ILE A 309 6.41 -7.71 0.73
C ILE A 309 7.22 -7.05 1.84
N LYS A 310 8.53 -7.23 1.76
CA LYS A 310 9.52 -6.46 2.46
C LYS A 310 10.30 -5.62 1.46
N ARG A 311 10.35 -4.32 1.68
CA ARG A 311 11.20 -3.39 0.95
C ARG A 311 12.23 -2.80 1.88
N THR A 312 13.49 -2.78 1.46
CA THR A 312 14.54 -2.01 2.11
C THR A 312 15.07 -0.94 1.16
N ASP A 313 15.37 0.24 1.69
CA ASP A 313 15.93 1.36 0.94
C ASP A 313 17.06 1.95 1.77
N LYS A 314 18.30 1.77 1.31
CA LYS A 314 19.51 2.25 1.95
C LYS A 314 20.13 3.34 1.13
N GLN A 315 20.35 4.48 1.75
CA GLN A 315 20.91 5.64 1.08
C GLN A 315 22.14 6.13 1.84
N LYS A 316 23.15 6.54 1.10
CA LYS A 316 24.29 7.27 1.62
C LYS A 316 24.70 8.32 0.62
N GLY A 317 25.13 9.47 1.12
CA GLY A 317 25.56 10.55 0.26
C GLY A 317 26.53 11.48 0.94
N VAL A 318 27.29 12.18 0.14
CA VAL A 318 28.12 13.30 0.55
C VAL A 318 27.82 14.49 -0.35
N PHE A 319 27.84 15.67 0.20
CA PHE A 319 27.56 16.89 -0.54
C PHE A 319 28.49 18.02 -0.09
N GLY A 320 28.63 18.99 -0.95
CA GLY A 320 29.35 20.21 -0.63
C GLY A 320 28.90 21.35 -1.52
N GLU A 321 28.95 22.55 -0.95
CA GLU A 321 28.57 23.79 -1.60
C GLU A 321 29.54 24.86 -1.17
N VAL A 322 30.01 25.66 -2.13
CA VAL A 322 30.81 26.83 -1.90
C VAL A 322 30.07 28.07 -2.37
N ASN A 323 29.94 29.05 -1.49
CA ASN A 323 29.39 30.35 -1.81
C ASN A 323 30.53 31.33 -1.95
N ILE A 324 30.54 32.12 -3.02
CA ILE A 324 31.61 33.07 -3.38
C ILE A 324 30.98 34.44 -3.61
N ALA A 325 31.27 35.41 -2.73
CA ALA A 325 30.90 36.81 -2.93
C ALA A 325 31.86 37.41 -3.96
N MET A 326 31.45 37.49 -5.20
CA MET A 326 32.22 38.04 -6.30
C MET A 326 32.27 39.58 -6.28
N SER A 327 31.28 40.19 -5.69
CA SER A 327 31.15 41.62 -5.43
C SER A 327 30.06 41.88 -4.39
N ASP A 328 29.88 43.13 -3.96
CA ASP A 328 28.83 43.52 -3.01
C ASP A 328 27.38 43.17 -3.50
N THR A 329 27.23 42.88 -4.78
CA THR A 329 25.90 42.61 -5.41
C THR A 329 25.82 41.32 -6.19
N VAL A 330 26.92 40.56 -6.28
CA VAL A 330 26.98 39.30 -7.04
C VAL A 330 27.57 38.20 -6.18
N GLU A 331 26.80 37.15 -5.99
CA GLU A 331 27.21 35.91 -5.33
C GLU A 331 27.15 34.76 -6.31
N LEU A 332 28.11 33.84 -6.26
CA LEU A 332 28.15 32.60 -7.03
C LEU A 332 28.13 31.43 -6.06
N THR A 333 27.14 30.57 -6.21
CA THR A 333 27.02 29.30 -5.49
C THR A 333 27.37 28.13 -6.40
N LEU A 334 28.27 27.28 -5.96
CA LEU A 334 28.65 26.03 -6.65
C LEU A 334 28.47 24.85 -5.70
N GLY A 335 27.61 23.90 -6.07
CA GLY A 335 27.35 22.72 -5.26
C GLY A 335 27.51 21.42 -6.05
N ALA A 336 27.90 20.37 -5.33
CA ALA A 336 27.94 19.01 -5.84
C ALA A 336 27.43 18.03 -4.78
N ARG A 337 26.78 16.95 -5.24
CA ARG A 337 26.34 15.83 -4.40
C ARG A 337 26.68 14.52 -5.10
N TRP A 338 27.26 13.61 -4.34
CA TRP A 338 27.33 12.20 -4.69
C TRP A 338 26.41 11.40 -3.77
N TYR A 339 25.72 10.40 -4.31
CA TYR A 339 24.86 9.51 -3.54
C TYR A 339 24.92 8.10 -4.11
N ASP A 340 24.67 7.15 -3.25
CA ASP A 340 24.49 5.73 -3.56
C ASP A 340 23.18 5.27 -2.91
N ILE A 341 22.33 4.63 -3.69
CA ILE A 341 21.02 4.16 -3.27
C ILE A 341 20.90 2.68 -3.63
N GLU A 342 20.59 1.88 -2.63
CA GLU A 342 20.31 0.46 -2.76
C GLU A 342 18.85 0.23 -2.36
N VAL A 343 18.05 -0.31 -3.27
CA VAL A 343 16.66 -0.70 -3.03
C VAL A 343 16.54 -2.18 -3.28
N ASP A 344 16.05 -2.92 -2.28
CA ASP A 344 15.75 -4.34 -2.40
C ASP A 344 14.26 -4.58 -2.12
N LEU A 345 13.71 -5.58 -2.82
CA LEU A 345 12.32 -6.00 -2.70
C LEU A 345 12.28 -7.52 -2.57
N GLU A 346 11.80 -7.98 -1.45
CA GLU A 346 11.65 -9.39 -1.12
C GLU A 346 10.17 -9.72 -0.86
N GLY A 347 9.85 -11.01 -0.86
CA GLY A 347 8.50 -11.47 -0.54
C GLY A 347 7.73 -11.97 -1.74
N SER A 348 6.42 -11.90 -1.67
CA SER A 348 5.55 -12.49 -2.70
C SER A 348 4.27 -11.68 -2.93
N ALA A 349 3.82 -11.72 -4.18
CA ALA A 349 2.50 -11.26 -4.59
C ALA A 349 1.80 -12.43 -5.31
N ASN A 350 0.73 -12.95 -4.75
CA ASN A 350 0.14 -14.20 -5.17
C ASN A 350 -1.35 -14.16 -5.32
N ALA A 351 -1.86 -14.81 -6.36
CA ALA A 351 -3.28 -14.98 -6.60
C ALA A 351 -3.63 -16.46 -6.78
N ILE A 352 -4.77 -16.87 -6.24
CA ILE A 352 -5.28 -18.23 -6.43
C ILE A 352 -5.81 -18.48 -7.84
N ALA A 353 -6.19 -17.44 -8.57
CA ALA A 353 -6.77 -17.55 -9.92
C ALA A 353 -5.75 -17.72 -11.07
N GLY A 354 -4.49 -17.57 -10.80
CA GLY A 354 -3.45 -17.55 -11.84
C GLY A 354 -2.93 -18.89 -12.31
N THR A 355 -3.30 -19.95 -11.67
CA THR A 355 -2.72 -21.29 -11.85
C THR A 355 -3.03 -21.96 -13.17
N GLY A 356 -3.97 -21.43 -13.93
CA GLY A 356 -4.38 -21.99 -15.23
C GLY A 356 -3.79 -21.31 -16.46
N PHE A 357 -3.05 -20.28 -16.31
CA PHE A 357 -2.50 -19.57 -17.45
C PHE A 357 -1.22 -20.22 -17.96
N GLY A 358 -1.36 -20.97 -19.05
CA GLY A 358 -0.23 -21.35 -19.88
C GLY A 358 0.54 -22.57 -19.46
N GLY A 359 -0.06 -23.57 -18.79
CA GLY A 359 0.64 -24.81 -18.45
C GLY A 359 1.89 -24.59 -17.60
N GLY A 360 1.94 -23.43 -16.97
CA GLY A 360 3.01 -23.07 -16.07
C GLY A 360 2.95 -23.89 -14.80
N ASP A 361 4.09 -24.13 -14.26
CA ASP A 361 4.28 -24.79 -12.99
C ASP A 361 3.45 -24.07 -11.90
N GLN A 362 2.41 -24.72 -11.44
CA GLN A 362 1.50 -24.19 -10.39
C GLN A 362 2.25 -23.93 -9.07
N GLN A 363 3.40 -24.56 -8.93
CA GLN A 363 4.32 -24.35 -7.83
C GLN A 363 4.88 -22.91 -7.78
N ARG A 364 4.70 -22.13 -8.84
CA ARG A 364 5.16 -20.73 -8.88
C ARG A 364 4.23 -19.78 -8.17
N PHE A 365 2.97 -20.14 -7.96
CA PHE A 365 2.07 -19.34 -7.14
C PHE A 365 2.38 -19.58 -5.67
N GLY A 366 2.60 -18.52 -4.96
CA GLY A 366 3.12 -18.60 -3.60
C GLY A 366 4.64 -18.67 -3.53
N THR A 367 5.34 -18.53 -4.63
CA THR A 367 6.79 -18.50 -4.63
C THR A 367 7.27 -17.12 -4.18
N ASN A 368 8.11 -17.09 -3.17
CA ASN A 368 8.87 -15.90 -2.84
C ASN A 368 9.80 -15.58 -4.01
N LEU A 369 9.67 -14.39 -4.56
CA LEU A 369 10.44 -13.95 -5.73
C LEU A 369 11.77 -13.30 -5.37
N SER A 370 12.11 -13.16 -4.09
CA SER A 370 13.37 -12.53 -3.66
C SER A 370 14.58 -13.12 -4.36
N GLY A 371 14.66 -14.44 -4.45
CA GLY A 371 15.76 -15.11 -5.14
C GLY A 371 15.77 -14.92 -6.66
N ALA A 372 14.65 -14.53 -7.27
CA ALA A 372 14.55 -14.35 -8.71
C ALA A 372 15.04 -12.96 -9.16
N PHE A 373 14.91 -11.96 -8.29
CA PHE A 373 15.41 -10.62 -8.57
C PHE A 373 16.88 -10.44 -8.24
N ASN A 374 17.42 -11.29 -7.38
CA ASN A 374 18.83 -11.29 -7.00
C ASN A 374 19.69 -12.26 -7.84
N ALA A 375 19.15 -12.84 -8.90
CA ALA A 375 19.94 -13.62 -9.83
C ALA A 375 20.87 -12.69 -10.63
N PRO A 376 22.19 -12.95 -10.70
CA PRO A 376 23.15 -12.10 -11.39
C PRO A 376 22.89 -12.02 -12.89
#